data_803f141aa485cc978f057f8e9b63018c
#
_entry.id   803f141aa485cc978f057f8e9b63018c
#
_cell.length_a   1.000
_cell.length_b   1.000
_cell.length_c   1.000
_cell.angle_alpha   90.00
_cell.angle_beta   90.00
_cell.angle_gamma   90.00
#
_symmetry.space_group_name_H-M   'P 1'
#
loop_
_entity.id
_entity.type
_entity.pdbx_description
1 polymer ?
#
loop_
_entity_poly.entity_id
_entity_poly.type
_entity_poly.pdbx_seq_one_letter_code
_entity_poly.pdbx_strand_id
1 'polypeptide(L)'
;QDPIRAIVIKNPIEIPDREADKESVMDIRAETASGELLDIEMQAGDLQFYQNRALFYGGRLVNSALQVGENYDRMKKSIVISITKGRLFPSLEDCHNIFEVRDRKRGLLLCDRLELHFLELSKIDDQKPVHALTEIERLGAYLKFANIENRQDYVKQILSSEDIAMTENAYRKVTEDELEYER
;
A
#
# COMPACT_ATOMS: atom_id res chain seq x y z
N GLN A 1 2.12 -8.87 -15.72
CA GLN A 1 2.31 -7.49 -15.26
C GLN A 1 3.78 -7.14 -15.44
N ASP A 2 4.07 -6.00 -16.07
CA ASP A 2 5.44 -5.52 -16.17
C ASP A 2 5.96 -5.16 -14.76
N PRO A 3 7.19 -5.56 -14.40
CA PRO A 3 7.74 -5.18 -13.11
C PRO A 3 7.87 -3.67 -12.99
N ILE A 4 7.56 -3.13 -11.81
CA ILE A 4 7.77 -1.73 -11.50
C ILE A 4 9.27 -1.43 -11.62
N ARG A 5 9.67 -0.67 -12.64
CA ARG A 5 11.09 -0.41 -12.95
C ARG A 5 11.67 0.80 -12.22
N ALA A 6 10.81 1.73 -11.83
CA ALA A 6 11.19 2.91 -11.07
C ALA A 6 9.98 3.46 -10.31
N ILE A 7 10.20 3.96 -9.11
CA ILE A 7 9.23 4.67 -8.29
C ILE A 7 9.84 6.02 -7.94
N VAL A 8 9.13 7.09 -8.21
CA VAL A 8 9.48 8.42 -7.73
C VAL A 8 8.59 8.71 -6.53
N ILE A 9 9.18 8.75 -5.34
CA ILE A 9 8.47 9.15 -4.12
C ILE A 9 8.20 10.66 -4.22
N LYS A 10 6.93 11.03 -4.13
CA LYS A 10 6.49 12.43 -4.07
C LYS A 10 6.09 12.69 -2.62
N ASN A 11 6.62 13.75 -2.04
CA ASN A 11 6.20 14.16 -0.69
C ASN A 11 4.67 14.28 -0.64
N PRO A 12 4.03 13.79 0.42
CA PRO A 12 2.60 13.93 0.59
C PRO A 12 2.24 15.42 0.53
N ILE A 13 1.18 15.75 -0.20
CA ILE A 13 0.59 17.08 -0.10
C ILE A 13 0.02 17.14 1.32
N GLU A 14 0.58 17.99 2.16
CA GLU A 14 0.05 18.28 3.48
C GLU A 14 -1.42 18.69 3.32
N ILE A 15 -2.30 17.77 3.69
CA ILE A 15 -3.70 18.08 3.92
C ILE A 15 -3.75 18.31 5.41
N PRO A 16 -4.23 19.46 5.89
CA PRO A 16 -4.46 19.63 7.32
C PRO A 16 -5.56 18.65 7.73
N ASP A 17 -5.18 17.46 8.14
CA ASP A 17 -6.04 16.56 8.86
C ASP A 17 -6.18 17.07 10.29
N ARG A 18 -7.40 16.96 10.81
CA ARG A 18 -7.75 17.42 12.16
C ARG A 18 -6.79 16.79 13.17
N GLU A 19 -6.32 17.60 14.12
CA GLU A 19 -5.35 17.31 15.18
C GLU A 19 -5.62 16.08 16.10
N ALA A 20 -6.47 15.12 15.69
CA ALA A 20 -6.97 14.06 16.55
C ALA A 20 -6.29 12.70 16.42
N ASP A 21 -5.55 12.40 15.34
CA ASP A 21 -4.97 11.07 15.15
C ASP A 21 -3.43 11.10 15.24
N LYS A 22 -2.94 10.97 16.46
CA LYS A 22 -1.49 10.83 16.79
C LYS A 22 -0.94 9.42 16.58
N GLU A 23 -1.60 8.53 15.87
CA GLU A 23 -1.04 7.23 15.53
C GLU A 23 -0.51 7.25 14.10
N SER A 24 0.79 7.04 14.02
CA SER A 24 1.67 6.97 12.85
C SER A 24 0.96 6.55 11.54
N VAL A 25 0.60 7.52 10.73
CA VAL A 25 0.17 7.33 9.35
C VAL A 25 1.38 7.57 8.47
N MET A 26 1.87 6.54 7.80
CA MET A 26 2.87 6.69 6.75
C MET A 26 2.13 6.77 5.41
N ASP A 27 2.02 7.98 4.87
CA ASP A 27 1.46 8.22 3.54
C ASP A 27 2.61 8.35 2.54
N ILE A 28 2.70 7.44 1.59
CA ILE A 28 3.71 7.49 0.53
C ILE A 28 2.99 7.69 -0.81
N ARG A 29 3.29 8.79 -1.48
CA ARG A 29 2.89 9.00 -2.87
C ARG A 29 4.01 8.68 -3.82
N ALA A 30 3.71 7.91 -4.84
CA ALA A 30 4.67 7.49 -5.83
C ALA A 30 4.07 7.51 -7.24
N GLU A 31 4.94 7.55 -8.23
CA GLU A 31 4.58 7.37 -9.64
C GLU A 31 5.47 6.28 -10.21
N THR A 32 4.86 5.31 -10.92
CA THR A 32 5.62 4.26 -11.61
C THR A 32 6.25 4.80 -12.89
N ALA A 33 7.24 4.08 -13.43
CA ALA A 33 7.83 4.42 -14.74
C ALA A 33 6.81 4.39 -15.89
N SER A 34 5.74 3.61 -15.74
CA SER A 34 4.59 3.56 -16.68
C SER A 34 3.61 4.73 -16.47
N GLY A 35 3.81 5.57 -15.44
CA GLY A 35 2.99 6.73 -15.15
C GLY A 35 1.76 6.45 -14.29
N GLU A 36 1.67 5.28 -13.65
CA GLU A 36 0.61 4.99 -12.69
C GLU A 36 0.85 5.78 -11.41
N LEU A 37 -0.22 6.29 -10.80
CA LEU A 37 -0.17 7.01 -9.54
C LEU A 37 -0.45 6.05 -8.38
N LEU A 38 0.41 6.06 -7.38
CA LEU A 38 0.31 5.23 -6.18
C LEU A 38 0.10 6.11 -4.96
N ASP A 39 -0.79 5.67 -4.07
CA ASP A 39 -0.99 6.23 -2.73
C ASP A 39 -0.94 5.06 -1.74
N ILE A 40 0.10 4.98 -0.92
CA ILE A 40 0.34 3.87 -0.01
C ILE A 40 0.16 4.37 1.41
N GLU A 41 -0.83 3.82 2.11
CA GLU A 41 -1.14 4.15 3.49
C GLU A 41 -0.94 2.95 4.41
N MET A 42 -0.34 3.19 5.57
CA MET A 42 -0.25 2.20 6.64
C MET A 42 -1.05 2.67 7.85
N GLN A 43 -2.11 1.92 8.20
CA GLN A 43 -3.01 2.24 9.31
C GLN A 43 -2.88 1.20 10.43
N ALA A 44 -2.39 1.65 11.59
CA ALA A 44 -2.26 0.81 12.79
C ALA A 44 -3.42 0.96 13.78
N GLY A 45 -4.11 2.12 13.76
CA GLY A 45 -5.14 2.51 14.73
C GLY A 45 -6.56 2.11 14.33
N ASP A 46 -7.51 3.01 14.61
CA ASP A 46 -8.94 2.79 14.38
C ASP A 46 -9.26 2.61 12.90
N LEU A 47 -9.95 1.53 12.58
CA LEU A 47 -10.41 1.21 11.22
C LEU A 47 -11.86 1.63 10.96
N GLN A 48 -12.50 2.34 11.90
CA GLN A 48 -13.87 2.83 11.72
C GLN A 48 -13.92 3.75 10.50
N PHE A 49 -14.81 3.43 9.56
CA PHE A 49 -14.98 4.17 8.31
C PHE A 49 -13.75 4.21 7.38
N TYR A 50 -12.74 3.37 7.61
CA TYR A 50 -11.52 3.39 6.81
C TYR A 50 -11.77 3.08 5.31
N GLN A 51 -12.76 2.23 4.97
CA GLN A 51 -13.16 2.01 3.58
C GLN A 51 -13.60 3.31 2.88
N ASN A 52 -14.32 4.17 3.60
CA ASN A 52 -14.76 5.48 3.07
C ASN A 52 -13.56 6.41 2.87
N ARG A 53 -12.58 6.36 3.78
CA ARG A 53 -11.33 7.11 3.68
C ARG A 53 -10.52 6.67 2.46
N ALA A 54 -10.30 5.37 2.29
CA ALA A 54 -9.59 4.81 1.14
C ALA A 54 -10.27 5.17 -0.20
N LEU A 55 -11.61 5.11 -0.25
CA LEU A 55 -12.38 5.55 -1.43
C LEU A 55 -12.21 7.04 -1.69
N PHE A 56 -12.21 7.88 -0.65
CA PHE A 56 -12.01 9.33 -0.77
C PHE A 56 -10.62 9.65 -1.34
N TYR A 57 -9.56 8.98 -0.86
CA TYR A 57 -8.21 9.14 -1.38
C TYR A 57 -8.09 8.65 -2.82
N GLY A 58 -8.71 7.52 -3.15
CA GLY A 58 -8.81 7.03 -4.53
C GLY A 58 -9.45 8.06 -5.46
N GLY A 59 -10.55 8.68 -5.04
CA GLY A 59 -11.20 9.76 -5.79
C GLY A 59 -10.30 10.98 -6.00
N ARG A 60 -9.54 11.36 -4.97
CA ARG A 60 -8.56 12.45 -5.08
C ARG A 60 -7.41 12.12 -6.02
N LEU A 61 -6.91 10.89 -5.96
CA LEU A 61 -5.83 10.42 -6.82
C LEU A 61 -6.29 10.42 -8.28
N VAL A 62 -7.49 9.91 -8.56
CA VAL A 62 -8.12 9.95 -9.89
C VAL A 62 -8.28 11.39 -10.39
N ASN A 63 -8.73 12.32 -9.52
CA ASN A 63 -8.85 13.73 -9.89
C ASN A 63 -7.49 14.36 -10.23
N SER A 64 -6.41 13.93 -9.61
CA SER A 64 -5.05 14.39 -9.91
C SER A 64 -4.40 13.71 -11.13
N ALA A 65 -5.02 12.63 -11.63
CA ALA A 65 -4.48 11.81 -12.72
C ALA A 65 -4.62 12.46 -14.11
N LEU A 66 -5.32 13.59 -14.19
CA LEU A 66 -5.55 14.32 -15.43
C LEU A 66 -5.42 15.81 -15.19
N GLN A 67 -4.73 16.51 -16.09
CA GLN A 67 -4.63 17.97 -16.02
C GLN A 67 -5.79 18.67 -16.75
N VAL A 68 -6.02 19.93 -16.41
CA VAL A 68 -7.06 20.74 -17.06
C VAL A 68 -6.74 20.87 -18.56
N GLY A 69 -7.70 20.45 -19.38
CA GLY A 69 -7.56 20.51 -20.86
C GLY A 69 -6.98 19.25 -21.50
N GLU A 70 -6.58 18.26 -20.72
CA GLU A 70 -6.17 16.95 -21.27
C GLU A 70 -7.36 16.06 -21.63
N ASN A 71 -7.16 15.20 -22.64
CA ASN A 71 -8.17 14.21 -23.03
C ASN A 71 -8.25 13.08 -21.98
N TYR A 72 -9.46 12.56 -21.75
CA TYR A 72 -9.70 11.47 -20.78
C TYR A 72 -9.00 10.14 -21.11
N ASP A 73 -8.61 9.91 -22.37
CA ASP A 73 -7.79 8.76 -22.79
C ASP A 73 -6.38 8.76 -22.17
N ARG A 74 -5.89 9.95 -21.76
CA ARG A 74 -4.60 10.13 -21.07
C ARG A 74 -4.66 9.96 -19.55
N MET A 75 -5.83 9.71 -18.99
CA MET A 75 -5.98 9.55 -17.55
C MET A 75 -5.10 8.40 -17.04
N LYS A 76 -4.19 8.73 -16.13
CA LYS A 76 -3.30 7.77 -15.49
C LYS A 76 -4.10 6.83 -14.60
N LYS A 77 -3.64 5.57 -14.46
CA LYS A 77 -4.17 4.64 -13.48
C LYS A 77 -3.82 5.12 -12.08
N SER A 78 -4.78 5.04 -11.18
CA SER A 78 -4.68 5.43 -9.78
C SER A 78 -4.84 4.19 -8.91
N ILE A 79 -3.87 3.93 -8.04
CA ILE A 79 -3.82 2.75 -7.18
C ILE A 79 -3.63 3.21 -5.74
N VAL A 80 -4.61 2.92 -4.89
CA VAL A 80 -4.50 3.12 -3.44
C VAL A 80 -4.15 1.79 -2.79
N ILE A 81 -3.09 1.75 -2.00
CA ILE A 81 -2.64 0.56 -1.27
C ILE A 81 -2.78 0.84 0.22
N SER A 82 -3.76 0.22 0.83
CA SER A 82 -4.05 0.34 2.26
C SER A 82 -3.52 -0.87 3.01
N ILE A 83 -2.52 -0.66 3.87
CA ILE A 83 -1.95 -1.71 4.71
C ILE A 83 -2.52 -1.52 6.12
N THR A 84 -3.31 -2.47 6.60
CA THR A 84 -3.99 -2.37 7.90
C THR A 84 -3.49 -3.42 8.87
N LYS A 85 -3.27 -3.02 10.13
CA LYS A 85 -2.93 -3.96 11.20
C LYS A 85 -4.10 -4.85 11.57
N GLY A 86 -5.32 -4.30 11.58
CA GLY A 86 -6.55 -4.97 11.96
C GLY A 86 -7.27 -5.65 10.79
N ARG A 87 -8.41 -6.28 11.09
CA ARG A 87 -9.29 -6.94 10.12
C ARG A 87 -10.38 -5.97 9.65
N LEU A 88 -10.33 -5.56 8.39
CA LEU A 88 -11.26 -4.60 7.80
C LEU A 88 -12.45 -5.30 7.11
N PHE A 89 -12.21 -6.46 6.50
CA PHE A 89 -13.20 -7.28 5.80
C PHE A 89 -13.32 -8.66 6.45
N PRO A 90 -14.14 -8.81 7.52
CA PRO A 90 -14.26 -10.07 8.25
C PRO A 90 -14.81 -11.24 7.42
N SER A 91 -15.59 -10.94 6.37
CA SER A 91 -16.18 -11.94 5.48
C SER A 91 -15.26 -12.44 4.38
N LEU A 92 -14.09 -11.81 4.18
CA LEU A 92 -13.09 -12.23 3.20
C LEU A 92 -11.93 -12.92 3.93
N GLU A 93 -11.53 -14.11 3.44
CA GLU A 93 -10.43 -14.87 4.05
C GLU A 93 -9.06 -14.39 3.59
N ASP A 94 -8.94 -13.95 2.35
CA ASP A 94 -7.67 -13.50 1.79
C ASP A 94 -7.12 -12.27 2.53
N CYS A 95 -5.82 -12.24 2.77
CA CYS A 95 -5.15 -11.10 3.37
C CYS A 95 -5.06 -9.90 2.44
N HIS A 96 -5.10 -10.12 1.12
CA HIS A 96 -5.04 -9.08 0.09
C HIS A 96 -6.30 -9.11 -0.76
N ASN A 97 -7.00 -7.99 -0.79
CA ASN A 97 -8.23 -7.81 -1.54
C ASN A 97 -8.13 -6.58 -2.43
N ILE A 98 -8.64 -6.68 -3.67
CA ILE A 98 -8.62 -5.60 -4.67
C ILE A 98 -10.06 -5.24 -5.01
N PHE A 99 -10.37 -3.95 -4.93
CA PHE A 99 -11.67 -3.41 -5.33
C PHE A 99 -11.51 -2.50 -6.55
N GLU A 100 -12.42 -2.66 -7.49
CA GLU A 100 -12.48 -1.93 -8.75
C GLU A 100 -13.90 -1.42 -9.00
N VAL A 101 -14.05 -0.49 -9.93
CA VAL A 101 -15.36 0.01 -10.34
C VAL A 101 -16.00 -0.93 -11.35
N ARG A 102 -17.06 -1.64 -10.95
CA ARG A 102 -17.72 -2.67 -11.76
C ARG A 102 -19.23 -2.50 -11.82
N ASP A 103 -19.82 -2.95 -12.91
CA ASP A 103 -21.29 -3.10 -13.04
C ASP A 103 -21.81 -4.02 -11.93
N ARG A 104 -22.76 -3.51 -11.15
CA ARG A 104 -23.32 -4.25 -10.00
C ARG A 104 -23.92 -5.60 -10.37
N LYS A 105 -24.52 -5.72 -11.54
CA LYS A 105 -25.29 -6.92 -11.93
C LYS A 105 -24.43 -7.99 -12.61
N ARG A 106 -23.49 -7.57 -13.43
CA ARG A 106 -22.70 -8.46 -14.29
C ARG A 106 -21.24 -8.56 -13.90
N GLY A 107 -20.77 -7.68 -13.00
CA GLY A 107 -19.36 -7.60 -12.62
C GLY A 107 -18.44 -7.05 -13.73
N LEU A 108 -19.01 -6.49 -14.80
CA LEU A 108 -18.23 -5.92 -15.90
C LEU A 108 -17.41 -4.74 -15.39
N LEU A 109 -16.10 -4.77 -15.62
CA LEU A 109 -15.19 -3.66 -15.30
C LEU A 109 -15.58 -2.41 -16.11
N LEU A 110 -15.80 -1.28 -15.44
CA LEU A 110 -16.09 0.00 -16.08
C LEU A 110 -14.86 0.50 -16.85
N CYS A 111 -13.73 0.59 -16.15
CA CYS A 111 -12.42 0.92 -16.69
C CYS A 111 -11.35 0.50 -15.65
N ASP A 112 -10.10 0.41 -16.07
CA ASP A 112 -8.95 0.03 -15.24
C ASP A 112 -8.23 1.23 -14.59
N ARG A 113 -8.94 2.33 -14.36
CA ARG A 113 -8.32 3.60 -13.91
C ARG A 113 -8.28 3.78 -12.41
N LEU A 114 -8.97 2.94 -11.62
CA LEU A 114 -8.95 2.96 -10.17
C LEU A 114 -8.91 1.55 -9.60
N GLU A 115 -7.90 1.30 -8.76
CA GLU A 115 -7.83 0.10 -7.91
C GLU A 115 -7.61 0.51 -6.46
N LEU A 116 -8.34 -0.14 -5.55
CA LEU A 116 -8.18 -0.01 -4.11
C LEU A 116 -7.72 -1.36 -3.56
N HIS A 117 -6.46 -1.43 -3.15
CA HIS A 117 -5.83 -2.61 -2.57
C HIS A 117 -5.87 -2.52 -1.05
N PHE A 118 -6.27 -3.61 -0.40
CA PHE A 118 -6.25 -3.73 1.05
C PHE A 118 -5.42 -4.94 1.44
N LEU A 119 -4.34 -4.71 2.17
CA LEU A 119 -3.50 -5.75 2.77
C LEU A 119 -3.73 -5.76 4.28
N GLU A 120 -4.44 -6.79 4.77
CA GLU A 120 -4.83 -6.94 6.17
C GLU A 120 -3.82 -7.84 6.89
N LEU A 121 -2.88 -7.25 7.63
CA LEU A 121 -1.79 -7.97 8.30
C LEU A 121 -2.30 -8.97 9.35
N SER A 122 -3.47 -8.73 9.94
CA SER A 122 -4.10 -9.66 10.90
C SER A 122 -4.46 -11.02 10.30
N LYS A 123 -4.63 -11.10 8.97
CA LYS A 123 -4.97 -12.34 8.26
C LYS A 123 -3.75 -13.15 7.82
N ILE A 124 -2.55 -12.60 7.98
CA ILE A 124 -1.32 -13.34 7.67
C ILE A 124 -1.15 -14.46 8.69
N ASP A 125 -1.12 -15.70 8.20
CA ASP A 125 -0.89 -16.90 9.02
C ASP A 125 0.58 -16.95 9.44
N ASP A 126 0.81 -16.83 10.74
CA ASP A 126 2.13 -16.84 11.35
C ASP A 126 2.72 -18.25 11.60
N GLN A 127 1.93 -19.28 11.32
CA GLN A 127 2.36 -20.68 11.38
C GLN A 127 2.75 -21.21 9.98
N LYS A 128 2.39 -20.49 8.94
CA LYS A 128 2.69 -20.89 7.56
C LYS A 128 4.20 -20.76 7.29
N PRO A 129 4.85 -21.82 6.81
CA PRO A 129 6.30 -21.76 6.53
C PRO A 129 6.58 -20.81 5.37
N VAL A 130 7.73 -20.11 5.42
CA VAL A 130 8.08 -19.05 4.46
C VAL A 130 8.02 -19.51 3.00
N HIS A 131 8.43 -20.75 2.71
CA HIS A 131 8.41 -21.29 1.34
C HIS A 131 6.99 -21.51 0.78
N ALA A 132 5.97 -21.57 1.65
CA ALA A 132 4.58 -21.74 1.26
C ALA A 132 3.82 -20.40 1.15
N LEU A 133 4.44 -19.28 1.54
CA LEU A 133 3.86 -17.95 1.42
C LEU A 133 3.90 -17.49 -0.04
N THR A 134 2.84 -16.84 -0.48
CA THR A 134 2.85 -16.02 -1.71
C THR A 134 3.73 -14.78 -1.51
N GLU A 135 4.09 -14.10 -2.58
CA GLU A 135 4.89 -12.85 -2.52
C GLU A 135 4.22 -11.79 -1.66
N ILE A 136 2.92 -11.58 -1.83
CA ILE A 136 2.17 -10.60 -1.04
C ILE A 136 2.05 -11.01 0.44
N GLU A 137 1.92 -12.31 0.74
CA GLU A 137 1.95 -12.79 2.11
C GLU A 137 3.32 -12.63 2.76
N ARG A 138 4.42 -12.81 2.00
CA ARG A 138 5.79 -12.55 2.49
C ARG A 138 5.97 -11.08 2.85
N LEU A 139 5.55 -10.17 1.96
CA LEU A 139 5.58 -8.73 2.25
C LEU A 139 4.76 -8.41 3.51
N GLY A 140 3.54 -8.92 3.61
CA GLY A 140 2.68 -8.73 4.77
C GLY A 140 3.29 -9.33 6.05
N ALA A 141 3.90 -10.51 5.98
CA ALA A 141 4.58 -11.14 7.10
C ALA A 141 5.81 -10.33 7.55
N TYR A 142 6.60 -9.81 6.60
CA TYR A 142 7.69 -8.90 6.91
C TYR A 142 7.18 -7.66 7.66
N LEU A 143 6.19 -6.95 7.12
CA LEU A 143 5.63 -5.75 7.75
C LEU A 143 5.01 -6.03 9.13
N LYS A 144 4.40 -7.23 9.31
CA LYS A 144 3.80 -7.66 10.57
C LYS A 144 4.83 -7.96 11.65
N PHE A 145 5.98 -8.56 11.30
CA PHE A 145 6.91 -9.17 12.24
C PHE A 145 8.27 -8.48 12.35
N ALA A 146 8.60 -7.51 11.49
CA ALA A 146 9.91 -6.87 11.43
C ALA A 146 10.42 -6.34 12.79
N ASN A 147 9.52 -5.83 13.63
CA ASN A 147 9.86 -5.25 14.95
C ASN A 147 9.54 -6.19 16.13
N ILE A 148 9.28 -7.48 15.89
CA ILE A 148 8.94 -8.45 16.93
C ILE A 148 10.15 -9.32 17.24
N GLU A 149 10.74 -9.16 18.44
CA GLU A 149 12.00 -9.82 18.85
C GLU A 149 12.01 -11.35 18.65
N ASN A 150 10.95 -12.02 19.08
CA ASN A 150 10.86 -13.49 18.99
C ASN A 150 10.52 -14.01 17.57
N ARG A 151 10.45 -13.13 16.58
CA ARG A 151 10.18 -13.47 15.17
C ARG A 151 11.34 -13.14 14.22
N GLN A 152 12.47 -12.70 14.74
CA GLN A 152 13.61 -12.27 13.92
C GLN A 152 14.15 -13.37 12.98
N ASP A 153 14.15 -14.63 13.42
CA ASP A 153 14.59 -15.74 12.56
C ASP A 153 13.62 -16.01 11.40
N TYR A 154 12.31 -15.81 11.63
CA TYR A 154 11.29 -15.87 10.57
C TYR A 154 11.45 -14.72 9.59
N VAL A 155 11.67 -13.51 10.10
CA VAL A 155 11.94 -12.31 9.30
C VAL A 155 13.19 -12.47 8.44
N LYS A 156 14.29 -13.02 8.99
CA LYS A 156 15.52 -13.31 8.21
C LYS A 156 15.28 -14.28 7.05
N GLN A 157 14.43 -15.29 7.24
CA GLN A 157 14.05 -16.21 6.17
C GLN A 157 13.26 -15.51 5.06
N ILE A 158 12.38 -14.55 5.42
CA ILE A 158 11.63 -13.73 4.48
C ILE A 158 12.58 -12.83 3.67
N LEU A 159 13.50 -12.15 4.35
CA LEU A 159 14.48 -11.22 3.75
C LEU A 159 15.53 -11.92 2.87
N SER A 160 15.65 -13.23 2.94
CA SER A 160 16.54 -13.99 2.03
C SER A 160 16.00 -14.07 0.59
N SER A 161 14.77 -13.64 0.34
CA SER A 161 14.26 -13.43 -1.01
C SER A 161 14.73 -12.09 -1.58
N GLU A 162 15.15 -12.09 -2.85
CA GLU A 162 15.80 -10.96 -3.53
C GLU A 162 14.95 -9.67 -3.52
N ASP A 163 13.64 -9.81 -3.67
CA ASP A 163 12.69 -8.68 -3.70
C ASP A 163 12.56 -7.96 -2.35
N ILE A 164 12.64 -8.70 -1.25
CA ILE A 164 12.50 -8.14 0.10
C ILE A 164 13.82 -7.54 0.60
N ALA A 165 14.94 -8.11 0.21
CA ALA A 165 16.26 -7.53 0.48
C ALA A 165 16.41 -6.14 -0.18
N MET A 166 15.83 -5.94 -1.38
CA MET A 166 15.79 -4.63 -2.03
C MET A 166 14.91 -3.63 -1.26
N THR A 167 13.79 -4.08 -0.72
CA THR A 167 12.88 -3.24 0.08
C THR A 167 13.54 -2.75 1.37
N GLU A 168 14.30 -3.62 2.07
CA GLU A 168 15.03 -3.24 3.29
C GLU A 168 16.16 -2.25 3.00
N ASN A 169 16.89 -2.45 1.91
CA ASN A 169 17.94 -1.50 1.48
C ASN A 169 17.36 -0.13 1.13
N ALA A 170 16.18 -0.08 0.51
CA ALA A 170 15.48 1.17 0.22
C ALA A 170 15.04 1.87 1.52
N TYR A 171 14.49 1.12 2.49
CA TYR A 171 14.06 1.65 3.78
C TYR A 171 15.24 2.23 4.59
N ARG A 172 16.38 1.52 4.63
CA ARG A 172 17.60 2.02 5.30
C ARG A 172 18.10 3.32 4.69
N LYS A 173 18.09 3.44 3.36
CA LYS A 173 18.49 4.68 2.67
C LYS A 173 17.63 5.87 3.06
N VAL A 174 16.30 5.69 3.10
CA VAL A 174 15.36 6.76 3.50
C VAL A 174 15.61 7.20 4.94
N THR A 175 15.81 6.24 5.87
CA THR A 175 16.07 6.58 7.29
C THR A 175 17.46 7.19 7.52
N GLU A 176 18.47 6.84 6.74
CA GLU A 176 19.80 7.47 6.79
C GLU A 176 19.75 8.90 6.24
N ASP A 177 19.05 9.15 5.16
CA ASP A 177 18.85 10.47 4.56
C ASP A 177 18.06 11.41 5.51
N GLU A 178 17.03 10.91 6.21
CA GLU A 178 16.29 11.68 7.22
C GLU A 178 17.18 12.07 8.41
N LEU A 179 18.04 11.17 8.89
CA LEU A 179 18.98 11.45 9.98
C LEU A 179 20.11 12.42 9.58
N GLU A 180 20.49 12.52 8.31
CA GLU A 180 21.41 13.54 7.81
C GLU A 180 20.77 14.94 7.69
N TYR A 181 19.46 15.00 7.44
CA TYR A 181 18.73 16.28 7.33
C TYR A 181 18.45 16.93 8.69
N GLU A 182 18.45 16.16 9.78
CA GLU A 182 18.27 16.64 11.16
C GLU A 182 19.58 17.07 11.86
N ARG A 183 20.73 16.96 11.17
CA ARG A 183 22.06 17.40 11.68
C ARG A 183 22.52 18.70 11.07
#